data_5e0aa097d0c06285c22d0db592ad774b
#
_entry.id   5e0aa097d0c06285c22d0db592ad774b
#
_cell.length_a   1.000
_cell.length_b   1.000
_cell.length_c   1.000
_cell.angle_alpha   90.00
_cell.angle_beta   90.00
_cell.angle_gamma   90.00
#
_symmetry.space_group_name_H-M   'P 1'
#
loop_
_entity.id
_entity.type
_entity.pdbx_description
1 polymer ?
#
loop_
_entity_poly.entity_id
_entity_poly.type
_entity_poly.pdbx_seq_one_letter_code
_entity_poly.pdbx_strand_id
1 'polypeptide(L)'
;MSAYHLDGSSGPAPLPELPFVFARNFGVILIERDGAPVLQCRPGVTPQALLEVRRVAGCSFAVEQLDNDAFEELLMAHYQRDSSEARQLMEDLGNEMDFFALAEELPQSEDLLDADDDAPIIRLINAMLSEAIKEEASDIHIETFERALVIRFRIDGVLREILRPHRKLASLLVSRIKVMSRMDIAEKRVPQDGRISLRIGGRAVDVRVSTMPSSYGERVVLRLLDKNNVRLELKQLGMTAANRTIISELIRKPHGIILVTGPTGSGKSTTLYAALSEINSRDRNILTVEDPIEYDLEGVGQTQVNTKVDMTFARGLRAILRQDPDVVMVGEIRDLETAQIAVQASLTGHLVMSTLHTNTAIGAITRMRDMGIEPFLLSSSLLAVLAQRLVRTLCPDCRAPRPITEQERLAMGIELAPDQQVWRPVGCELCNHTGYRGRTGIHELVVIDEAVREAIHSASGELAIERLIRGHTPSIRRDGIDKVLKGQTSLEEVLRVTRED
;
A
#
# COMPACT_ATOMS: atom_id res chain seq x y z
N MET A 1 66.58 1.04 23.76
CA MET A 1 65.82 2.30 23.61
C MET A 1 65.08 2.19 22.30
N SER A 2 63.85 1.81 22.33
CA SER A 2 62.97 1.77 21.14
C SER A 2 61.64 2.37 21.54
N ALA A 3 61.30 3.47 20.92
CA ALA A 3 60.13 4.27 21.22
C ALA A 3 58.88 3.59 20.60
N TYR A 4 57.90 3.29 21.45
CA TYR A 4 56.54 2.95 21.00
C TYR A 4 55.81 4.24 20.64
N HIS A 5 55.47 4.39 19.39
CA HIS A 5 54.46 5.34 18.93
C HIS A 5 53.06 4.81 19.32
N LEU A 6 52.37 5.50 20.19
CA LEU A 6 50.95 5.36 20.43
C LEU A 6 50.26 6.28 19.42
N ASP A 7 49.67 5.71 18.34
CA ASP A 7 48.72 6.40 17.51
C ASP A 7 47.39 6.48 18.27
N GLY A 8 47.13 7.64 18.84
CA GLY A 8 45.87 7.98 19.46
C GLY A 8 44.95 8.65 18.46
N SER A 9 44.06 7.89 17.84
CA SER A 9 42.89 8.40 17.15
C SER A 9 41.67 7.59 17.60
N SER A 10 41.30 7.71 18.88
CA SER A 10 39.95 7.34 19.32
C SER A 10 39.05 8.54 19.12
N GLY A 11 38.24 8.53 18.07
CA GLY A 11 37.08 9.39 17.96
C GLY A 11 36.16 9.17 19.19
N PRO A 12 35.33 10.13 19.54
CA PRO A 12 34.37 9.97 20.65
C PRO A 12 33.54 8.72 20.42
N ALA A 13 33.40 7.89 21.47
CA ALA A 13 32.56 6.70 21.43
C ALA A 13 31.11 7.12 21.06
N PRO A 14 30.41 6.38 20.23
CA PRO A 14 29.03 6.68 19.88
C PRO A 14 28.16 6.76 21.15
N LEU A 15 27.20 7.68 21.18
CA LEU A 15 26.28 7.82 22.29
C LEU A 15 25.49 6.51 22.47
N PRO A 16 25.33 6.02 23.71
CA PRO A 16 24.51 4.84 23.94
C PRO A 16 23.04 5.15 23.64
N GLU A 17 22.39 4.29 22.89
CA GLU A 17 20.99 4.42 22.57
C GLU A 17 20.12 3.99 23.76
N LEU A 18 19.08 4.78 24.08
CA LEU A 18 18.11 4.42 25.10
C LEU A 18 17.13 3.38 24.54
N PRO A 19 16.74 2.34 25.31
CA PRO A 19 15.72 1.42 24.86
C PRO A 19 14.41 2.13 24.51
N PHE A 20 13.78 1.80 23.40
CA PHE A 20 12.51 2.42 22.94
C PHE A 20 11.43 2.44 24.02
N VAL A 21 11.27 1.32 24.75
CA VAL A 21 10.30 1.21 25.86
C VAL A 21 10.58 2.23 26.95
N PHE A 22 11.86 2.45 27.29
CA PHE A 22 12.28 3.45 28.26
C PHE A 22 12.01 4.86 27.74
N ALA A 23 12.45 5.16 26.51
CA ALA A 23 12.26 6.46 25.88
C ALA A 23 10.79 6.86 25.80
N ARG A 24 9.93 5.95 25.42
CA ARG A 24 8.48 6.16 25.32
C ARG A 24 7.82 6.33 26.69
N ASN A 25 8.10 5.45 27.65
CA ASN A 25 7.45 5.48 28.96
C ASN A 25 7.84 6.72 29.76
N PHE A 26 9.10 7.13 29.71
CA PHE A 26 9.62 8.28 30.44
C PHE A 26 9.63 9.57 29.62
N GLY A 27 9.33 9.52 28.32
CA GLY A 27 9.25 10.69 27.45
C GLY A 27 10.59 11.38 27.24
N VAL A 28 11.65 10.61 26.94
CA VAL A 28 13.03 11.11 26.80
C VAL A 28 13.73 10.43 25.60
N ILE A 29 14.45 11.20 24.79
CA ILE A 29 15.26 10.70 23.67
C ILE A 29 16.63 11.38 23.75
N LEU A 30 17.70 10.58 23.70
CA LEU A 30 19.08 11.09 23.65
C LEU A 30 19.55 11.09 22.20
N ILE A 31 19.90 12.26 21.69
CA ILE A 31 20.39 12.44 20.31
C ILE A 31 21.73 13.16 20.31
N GLU A 32 22.47 13.03 19.21
CA GLU A 32 23.64 13.86 18.95
C GLU A 32 23.26 15.00 18.02
N ARG A 33 23.56 16.23 18.41
CA ARG A 33 23.34 17.44 17.61
C ARG A 33 24.58 18.31 17.63
N ASP A 34 25.11 18.60 16.46
CA ASP A 34 26.33 19.39 16.27
C ASP A 34 27.54 18.84 17.08
N GLY A 35 27.62 17.49 17.19
CA GLY A 35 28.70 16.82 17.94
C GLY A 35 28.55 16.87 19.48
N ALA A 36 27.39 17.28 19.99
CA ALA A 36 27.08 17.32 21.42
C ALA A 36 25.83 16.49 21.76
N PRO A 37 25.81 15.80 22.92
CA PRO A 37 24.64 15.06 23.38
C PRO A 37 23.53 16.00 23.85
N VAL A 38 22.32 15.80 23.33
CA VAL A 38 21.11 16.55 23.68
C VAL A 38 20.02 15.54 24.06
N LEU A 39 19.43 15.76 25.25
CA LEU A 39 18.25 15.02 25.68
C LEU A 39 17.00 15.82 25.30
N GLN A 40 16.22 15.30 24.37
CA GLN A 40 14.92 15.86 24.06
C GLN A 40 13.84 15.16 24.89
N CYS A 41 12.94 15.92 25.48
CA CYS A 41 11.94 15.37 26.39
C CYS A 41 10.58 16.05 26.24
N ARG A 42 9.49 15.29 26.50
CA ARG A 42 8.13 15.83 26.60
C ARG A 42 7.90 16.55 27.93
N PRO A 43 6.84 17.36 28.06
CA PRO A 43 6.50 17.99 29.33
C PRO A 43 6.22 16.95 30.42
N GLY A 44 6.71 17.20 31.64
CA GLY A 44 6.44 16.36 32.82
C GLY A 44 7.40 15.19 33.06
N VAL A 45 8.57 15.17 32.41
CA VAL A 45 9.61 14.16 32.68
C VAL A 45 10.05 14.19 34.16
N THR A 46 10.16 12.99 34.74
CA THR A 46 10.53 12.83 36.15
C THR A 46 12.04 12.99 36.33
N PRO A 47 12.49 13.53 37.51
CA PRO A 47 13.91 13.61 37.84
C PRO A 47 14.61 12.24 37.81
N GLN A 48 13.90 11.17 38.14
CA GLN A 48 14.42 9.80 38.09
C GLN A 48 14.79 9.37 36.68
N ALA A 49 13.95 9.72 35.67
CA ALA A 49 14.25 9.45 34.27
C ALA A 49 15.52 10.16 33.80
N LEU A 50 15.69 11.42 34.17
CA LEU A 50 16.90 12.21 33.89
C LEU A 50 18.17 11.62 34.52
N LEU A 51 18.08 11.13 35.75
CA LEU A 51 19.19 10.46 36.42
C LEU A 51 19.56 9.14 35.76
N GLU A 52 18.57 8.37 35.33
CA GLU A 52 18.81 7.11 34.63
C GLU A 52 19.44 7.33 33.25
N VAL A 53 18.95 8.30 32.47
CA VAL A 53 19.59 8.71 31.23
C VAL A 53 21.03 9.11 31.43
N ARG A 54 21.33 9.90 32.48
CA ARG A 54 22.70 10.34 32.82
C ARG A 54 23.60 9.17 33.20
N ARG A 55 23.04 8.17 33.89
CA ARG A 55 23.75 6.94 34.24
C ARG A 55 24.12 6.12 32.99
N VAL A 56 23.18 6.01 32.06
CA VAL A 56 23.40 5.25 30.79
C VAL A 56 24.32 6.00 29.84
N ALA A 57 24.09 7.30 29.66
CA ALA A 57 24.88 8.14 28.75
C ALA A 57 26.34 8.31 29.18
N GLY A 58 26.62 8.26 30.49
CA GLY A 58 27.97 8.46 31.05
C GLY A 58 28.58 9.85 30.80
N CYS A 59 27.81 10.78 30.23
CA CYS A 59 28.23 12.13 29.88
C CYS A 59 27.18 13.18 30.30
N SER A 60 27.55 14.45 30.24
CA SER A 60 26.61 15.55 30.39
C SER A 60 25.93 15.88 29.08
N PHE A 61 24.65 16.19 29.13
CA PHE A 61 23.83 16.54 27.98
C PHE A 61 23.00 17.80 28.22
N ALA A 62 22.67 18.54 27.20
CA ALA A 62 21.67 19.61 27.26
C ALA A 62 20.27 19.00 27.24
N VAL A 63 19.32 19.66 27.93
CA VAL A 63 17.91 19.21 27.94
C VAL A 63 17.06 20.18 27.16
N GLU A 64 16.36 19.69 26.13
CA GLU A 64 15.40 20.45 25.34
C GLU A 64 14.01 19.87 25.54
N GLN A 65 13.03 20.72 25.79
CA GLN A 65 11.64 20.30 25.95
C GLN A 65 10.89 20.51 24.64
N LEU A 66 10.20 19.46 24.18
CA LEU A 66 9.32 19.47 23.00
C LEU A 66 7.87 19.36 23.45
N ASP A 67 6.92 19.84 22.64
CA ASP A 67 5.52 19.49 22.83
C ASP A 67 5.26 17.99 22.57
N ASN A 68 4.09 17.49 22.97
CA ASN A 68 3.82 16.06 22.88
C ASN A 68 3.81 15.56 21.43
N ASP A 69 3.29 16.34 20.49
CA ASP A 69 3.17 15.91 19.08
C ASP A 69 4.55 15.88 18.42
N ALA A 70 5.37 16.91 18.61
CA ALA A 70 6.75 16.96 18.13
C ALA A 70 7.64 15.89 18.79
N PHE A 71 7.40 15.57 20.07
CA PHE A 71 8.11 14.48 20.74
C PHE A 71 7.77 13.10 20.16
N GLU A 72 6.48 12.82 19.89
CA GLU A 72 6.05 11.55 19.29
C GLU A 72 6.57 11.42 17.83
N GLU A 73 6.57 12.50 17.05
CA GLU A 73 7.19 12.50 15.73
C GLU A 73 8.69 12.21 15.79
N LEU A 74 9.40 12.83 16.72
CA LEU A 74 10.83 12.60 16.90
C LEU A 74 11.14 11.19 17.41
N LEU A 75 10.36 10.68 18.38
CA LEU A 75 10.48 9.32 18.90
C LEU A 75 10.37 8.31 17.77
N MET A 76 9.36 8.49 16.90
CA MET A 76 9.18 7.66 15.71
C MET A 76 10.35 7.74 14.75
N ALA A 77 10.80 8.97 14.42
CA ALA A 77 11.89 9.19 13.48
C ALA A 77 13.24 8.66 13.99
N HIS A 78 13.50 8.74 15.29
CA HIS A 78 14.76 8.32 15.89
C HIS A 78 14.90 6.80 15.92
N TYR A 79 13.87 6.10 16.39
CA TYR A 79 13.89 4.63 16.45
C TYR A 79 13.52 3.93 15.12
N GLN A 80 13.11 4.68 14.10
CA GLN A 80 12.97 4.16 12.73
C GLN A 80 14.27 4.13 11.92
N ARG A 81 15.36 4.74 12.40
CA ARG A 81 16.60 4.90 11.63
C ARG A 81 17.53 3.70 11.64
N ASP A 82 17.34 2.71 12.51
CA ASP A 82 18.28 1.56 12.61
C ASP A 82 17.83 0.38 11.76
N SER A 83 18.18 0.44 10.46
CA SER A 83 17.98 -0.66 9.49
C SER A 83 19.09 -1.70 9.50
N SER A 84 20.14 -1.48 10.29
CA SER A 84 21.27 -2.41 10.42
C SER A 84 20.93 -3.64 11.26
N GLU A 85 20.00 -3.53 12.23
CA GLU A 85 19.66 -4.63 13.15
C GLU A 85 19.11 -5.87 12.46
N ALA A 86 18.20 -5.73 11.50
CA ALA A 86 17.64 -6.89 10.80
C ALA A 86 18.70 -7.63 9.96
N ARG A 87 19.61 -6.88 9.32
CA ARG A 87 20.76 -7.45 8.59
C ARG A 87 21.79 -8.04 9.52
N GLN A 88 22.14 -7.35 10.59
CA GLN A 88 23.10 -7.79 11.59
C GLN A 88 22.62 -9.01 12.36
N LEU A 89 21.35 -9.03 12.77
CA LEU A 89 20.68 -10.20 13.38
C LEU A 89 20.69 -11.41 12.45
N MET A 90 20.70 -11.21 11.15
CA MET A 90 20.76 -12.28 10.16
C MET A 90 22.16 -12.79 9.87
N GLU A 91 23.15 -11.90 9.85
CA GLU A 91 24.55 -12.30 9.77
C GLU A 91 24.96 -13.06 11.03
N ASP A 92 24.51 -12.63 12.20
CA ASP A 92 24.73 -13.29 13.48
C ASP A 92 23.98 -14.64 13.58
N LEU A 93 22.72 -14.70 13.11
CA LEU A 93 21.94 -15.94 13.01
C LEU A 93 22.53 -16.93 11.98
N GLY A 94 23.22 -16.43 10.95
CA GLY A 94 23.86 -17.26 9.92
C GLY A 94 25.18 -17.92 10.35
N ASN A 95 25.88 -17.33 11.31
CA ASN A 95 27.26 -17.69 11.63
C ASN A 95 27.43 -18.43 12.99
N GLU A 96 26.55 -18.26 13.96
CA GLU A 96 26.78 -18.73 15.34
C GLU A 96 25.72 -19.64 15.94
N MET A 97 24.60 -19.93 15.26
CA MET A 97 23.55 -20.77 15.86
C MET A 97 23.58 -22.22 15.42
N ASP A 98 23.62 -23.11 16.39
CA ASP A 98 23.29 -24.51 16.23
C ASP A 98 21.76 -24.64 15.99
N PHE A 99 21.38 -24.69 14.70
CA PHE A 99 19.98 -24.80 14.26
C PHE A 99 19.27 -26.04 14.81
N PHE A 100 20.01 -27.05 15.28
CA PHE A 100 19.45 -28.22 15.92
C PHE A 100 18.99 -27.92 17.36
N ALA A 101 19.76 -27.13 18.10
CA ALA A 101 19.38 -26.67 19.44
C ALA A 101 18.10 -25.81 19.38
N LEU A 102 18.00 -24.92 18.39
CA LEU A 102 16.79 -24.10 18.19
C LEU A 102 15.56 -24.90 17.79
N ALA A 103 15.74 -26.00 17.06
CA ALA A 103 14.64 -26.90 16.66
C ALA A 103 14.21 -27.83 17.80
N GLU A 104 15.10 -28.17 18.72
CA GLU A 104 14.81 -28.97 19.93
C GLU A 104 14.17 -28.13 21.05
N GLU A 105 14.45 -26.84 21.13
CA GLU A 105 13.85 -25.91 22.11
C GLU A 105 12.43 -25.46 21.77
N LEU A 106 11.90 -25.79 20.58
CA LEU A 106 10.50 -25.52 20.27
C LEU A 106 9.61 -26.50 21.04
N PRO A 107 8.75 -26.02 21.96
CA PRO A 107 7.80 -26.87 22.66
C PRO A 107 6.88 -27.56 21.65
N GLN A 108 6.68 -28.86 21.82
CA GLN A 108 5.76 -29.64 20.97
C GLN A 108 4.28 -29.53 21.40
N SER A 109 3.94 -28.61 22.30
CA SER A 109 2.60 -28.45 22.89
C SER A 109 2.12 -27.01 22.92
N GLU A 110 0.83 -26.81 23.18
CA GLU A 110 0.02 -25.58 23.12
C GLU A 110 0.52 -24.34 23.89
N ASP A 111 1.58 -24.43 24.66
CA ASP A 111 2.16 -23.33 25.44
C ASP A 111 3.10 -22.39 24.66
N LEU A 112 3.08 -22.42 23.32
CA LEU A 112 3.87 -21.52 22.46
C LEU A 112 3.45 -20.03 22.56
N LEU A 113 2.33 -19.74 23.24
CA LEU A 113 1.88 -18.37 23.48
C LEU A 113 2.63 -17.68 24.65
N ASP A 114 3.25 -18.45 25.53
CA ASP A 114 4.03 -17.96 26.69
C ASP A 114 5.55 -18.02 26.47
N ALA A 115 6.02 -18.40 25.26
CA ALA A 115 7.44 -18.38 24.96
C ALA A 115 7.95 -16.95 24.95
N ASP A 116 8.96 -16.69 25.78
CA ASP A 116 9.66 -15.40 25.91
C ASP A 116 9.85 -14.74 24.54
N ASP A 117 9.58 -13.41 24.47
CA ASP A 117 9.80 -12.56 23.28
C ASP A 117 11.27 -12.57 22.78
N ASP A 118 12.13 -13.30 23.45
CA ASP A 118 13.56 -13.43 23.16
C ASP A 118 13.92 -14.54 22.15
N ALA A 119 12.99 -15.36 21.69
CA ALA A 119 13.31 -16.39 20.69
C ALA A 119 13.80 -15.74 19.38
N PRO A 120 14.96 -16.13 18.84
CA PRO A 120 15.57 -15.52 17.67
C PRO A 120 14.65 -15.41 16.44
N ILE A 121 13.76 -16.39 16.27
CA ILE A 121 12.80 -16.42 15.16
C ILE A 121 11.72 -15.32 15.30
N ILE A 122 11.33 -14.98 16.53
CA ILE A 122 10.37 -13.90 16.80
C ILE A 122 11.02 -12.56 16.49
N ARG A 123 12.25 -12.35 16.97
CA ARG A 123 13.03 -11.14 16.64
C ARG A 123 13.20 -10.97 15.14
N LEU A 124 13.48 -12.04 14.41
CA LEU A 124 13.56 -12.01 12.94
C LEU A 124 12.24 -11.58 12.28
N ILE A 125 11.10 -12.15 12.72
CA ILE A 125 9.78 -11.78 12.19
C ILE A 125 9.47 -10.32 12.50
N ASN A 126 9.72 -9.87 13.72
CA ASN A 126 9.46 -8.51 14.14
C ASN A 126 10.36 -7.51 13.38
N ALA A 127 11.65 -7.80 13.22
CA ALA A 127 12.57 -7.00 12.43
C ALA A 127 12.16 -6.93 10.96
N MET A 128 11.75 -8.06 10.37
CA MET A 128 11.25 -8.13 9.00
C MET A 128 9.97 -7.31 8.81
N LEU A 129 9.02 -7.37 9.74
CA LEU A 129 7.79 -6.58 9.70
C LEU A 129 8.08 -5.09 9.88
N SER A 130 8.96 -4.72 10.80
CA SER A 130 9.37 -3.34 11.04
C SER A 130 10.06 -2.73 9.82
N GLU A 131 10.97 -3.47 9.21
CA GLU A 131 11.67 -3.02 7.98
C GLU A 131 10.69 -2.90 6.81
N ALA A 132 9.77 -3.84 6.64
CA ALA A 132 8.76 -3.76 5.59
C ALA A 132 7.84 -2.54 5.74
N ILE A 133 7.47 -2.18 6.96
CA ILE A 133 6.67 -0.97 7.23
C ILE A 133 7.46 0.30 6.95
N LYS A 134 8.73 0.34 7.36
CA LYS A 134 9.64 1.46 7.10
C LYS A 134 9.84 1.70 5.61
N GLU A 135 9.99 0.62 4.83
CA GLU A 135 10.12 0.64 3.38
C GLU A 135 8.78 0.85 2.66
N GLU A 136 7.68 1.08 3.37
CA GLU A 136 6.32 1.21 2.83
C GLU A 136 5.93 0.03 1.92
N ALA A 137 6.39 -1.17 2.26
CA ALA A 137 6.07 -2.38 1.51
C ALA A 137 4.58 -2.73 1.66
N SER A 138 3.96 -3.12 0.56
CA SER A 138 2.57 -3.60 0.58
C SER A 138 2.46 -5.07 0.96
N ASP A 139 3.44 -5.89 0.59
CA ASP A 139 3.45 -7.33 0.82
C ASP A 139 4.87 -7.82 1.14
N ILE A 140 4.95 -8.83 2.02
CA ILE A 140 6.15 -9.63 2.28
C ILE A 140 5.90 -11.01 1.69
N HIS A 141 6.78 -11.46 0.82
CA HIS A 141 6.78 -12.80 0.24
C HIS A 141 7.88 -13.63 0.85
N ILE A 142 7.53 -14.76 1.45
CA ILE A 142 8.46 -15.75 2.01
C ILE A 142 8.33 -17.00 1.15
N GLU A 143 9.39 -17.32 0.41
CA GLU A 143 9.35 -18.33 -0.63
C GLU A 143 10.45 -19.38 -0.41
N THR A 144 10.02 -20.62 -0.24
CA THR A 144 10.92 -21.74 -0.05
C THR A 144 11.23 -22.41 -1.39
N PHE A 145 12.51 -22.37 -1.78
CA PHE A 145 13.05 -23.03 -2.95
C PHE A 145 13.88 -24.25 -2.54
N GLU A 146 14.34 -25.03 -3.55
CA GLU A 146 15.14 -26.23 -3.32
C GLU A 146 16.37 -25.99 -2.41
N ARG A 147 17.09 -24.91 -2.63
CA ARG A 147 18.34 -24.61 -1.96
C ARG A 147 18.35 -23.35 -1.12
N ALA A 148 17.28 -22.57 -1.15
CA ALA A 148 17.22 -21.27 -0.50
C ALA A 148 15.84 -20.95 0.04
N LEU A 149 15.81 -20.19 1.13
CA LEU A 149 14.65 -19.42 1.55
C LEU A 149 14.86 -17.99 1.04
N VAL A 150 13.88 -17.42 0.35
CA VAL A 150 13.97 -16.06 -0.20
C VAL A 150 12.86 -15.20 0.37
N ILE A 151 13.20 -14.07 0.95
CA ILE A 151 12.26 -13.09 1.47
C ILE A 151 12.31 -11.87 0.57
N ARG A 152 11.16 -11.51 0.00
CA ARG A 152 11.00 -10.38 -0.91
C ARG A 152 9.93 -9.44 -0.41
N PHE A 153 10.19 -8.14 -0.50
CA PHE A 153 9.20 -7.11 -0.25
C PHE A 153 8.64 -6.59 -1.55
N ARG A 154 7.34 -6.29 -1.57
CA ARG A 154 6.71 -5.56 -2.66
C ARG A 154 6.65 -4.08 -2.29
N ILE A 155 7.55 -3.29 -2.87
CA ILE A 155 7.67 -1.85 -2.65
C ILE A 155 7.27 -1.16 -3.95
N ASP A 156 6.34 -0.23 -3.89
CA ASP A 156 5.81 0.48 -5.06
C ASP A 156 5.38 -0.45 -6.22
N GLY A 157 4.81 -1.61 -5.88
CA GLY A 157 4.34 -2.61 -6.83
C GLY A 157 5.43 -3.55 -7.39
N VAL A 158 6.71 -3.32 -7.07
CA VAL A 158 7.84 -4.14 -7.54
C VAL A 158 8.35 -5.04 -6.42
N LEU A 159 8.58 -6.32 -6.72
CA LEU A 159 9.19 -7.26 -5.78
C LEU A 159 10.70 -7.07 -5.75
N ARG A 160 11.25 -6.91 -4.53
CA ARG A 160 12.69 -6.83 -4.26
C ARG A 160 13.10 -7.93 -3.30
N GLU A 161 14.18 -8.60 -3.60
CA GLU A 161 14.82 -9.53 -2.66
C GLU A 161 15.48 -8.71 -1.55
N ILE A 162 15.09 -8.98 -0.30
CA ILE A 162 15.61 -8.30 0.88
C ILE A 162 16.60 -9.22 1.59
N LEU A 163 16.24 -10.50 1.73
CA LEU A 163 16.95 -11.45 2.55
C LEU A 163 16.95 -12.83 1.91
N ARG A 164 18.05 -13.56 2.10
CA ARG A 164 18.19 -14.95 1.64
C ARG A 164 18.72 -15.82 2.78
N PRO A 165 17.90 -16.10 3.80
CA PRO A 165 18.34 -16.91 4.92
C PRO A 165 18.57 -18.38 4.53
N HIS A 166 19.17 -19.14 5.45
CA HIS A 166 19.37 -20.55 5.23
C HIS A 166 18.02 -21.30 5.18
N ARG A 167 17.86 -22.23 4.22
CA ARG A 167 16.60 -22.96 3.98
C ARG A 167 16.01 -23.63 5.23
N LYS A 168 16.86 -24.12 6.17
CA LYS A 168 16.42 -24.77 7.40
C LYS A 168 15.51 -23.90 8.26
N LEU A 169 15.58 -22.57 8.15
CA LEU A 169 14.71 -21.65 8.86
C LEU A 169 13.28 -21.60 8.30
N ALA A 170 13.04 -22.13 7.11
CA ALA A 170 11.73 -22.00 6.44
C ALA A 170 10.59 -22.61 7.26
N SER A 171 10.76 -23.82 7.77
CA SER A 171 9.72 -24.49 8.54
C SER A 171 9.42 -23.81 9.87
N LEU A 172 10.44 -23.30 10.54
CA LEU A 172 10.31 -22.58 11.81
C LEU A 172 9.59 -21.24 11.60
N LEU A 173 10.03 -20.47 10.59
CA LEU A 173 9.44 -19.19 10.24
C LEU A 173 7.96 -19.34 9.86
N VAL A 174 7.62 -20.31 9.00
CA VAL A 174 6.25 -20.58 8.58
C VAL A 174 5.39 -21.03 9.75
N SER A 175 5.87 -21.96 10.59
CA SER A 175 5.13 -22.43 11.76
C SER A 175 4.83 -21.27 12.73
N ARG A 176 5.81 -20.40 13.01
CA ARG A 176 5.60 -19.25 13.89
C ARG A 176 4.60 -18.25 13.30
N ILE A 177 4.67 -17.96 12.00
CA ILE A 177 3.69 -17.10 11.33
C ILE A 177 2.28 -17.71 11.40
N LYS A 178 2.13 -19.04 11.24
CA LYS A 178 0.85 -19.73 11.40
C LYS A 178 0.28 -19.57 12.81
N VAL A 179 1.11 -19.74 13.84
CA VAL A 179 0.70 -19.48 15.25
C VAL A 179 0.19 -18.05 15.40
N MET A 180 0.99 -17.06 14.98
CA MET A 180 0.64 -15.66 15.11
C MET A 180 -0.66 -15.31 14.38
N SER A 181 -0.94 -15.98 13.26
CA SER A 181 -2.14 -15.75 12.43
C SER A 181 -3.30 -16.72 12.74
N ARG A 182 -3.18 -17.53 13.81
CA ARG A 182 -4.20 -18.51 14.27
C ARG A 182 -4.59 -19.54 13.22
N MET A 183 -3.60 -20.02 12.48
CA MET A 183 -3.73 -21.09 11.48
C MET A 183 -3.33 -22.44 12.07
N ASP A 184 -3.75 -23.54 11.43
CA ASP A 184 -3.35 -24.88 11.78
C ASP A 184 -1.89 -25.15 11.35
N ILE A 185 -1.02 -25.42 12.33
CA ILE A 185 0.41 -25.67 12.11
C ILE A 185 0.63 -27.05 11.49
N ALA A 186 -0.21 -28.02 11.86
CA ALA A 186 -0.06 -29.41 11.41
C ALA A 186 -0.48 -29.59 9.95
N GLU A 187 -1.45 -28.81 9.47
CA GLU A 187 -1.92 -28.87 8.09
C GLU A 187 -1.02 -28.06 7.16
N LYS A 188 -0.34 -28.75 6.24
CA LYS A 188 0.62 -28.16 5.28
C LYS A 188 0.27 -28.45 3.81
N ARG A 189 -0.87 -29.11 3.56
CA ARG A 189 -1.27 -29.62 2.23
C ARG A 189 -2.31 -28.74 1.55
N VAL A 190 -2.97 -27.86 2.30
CA VAL A 190 -4.01 -26.96 1.78
C VAL A 190 -3.67 -25.52 2.09
N PRO A 191 -4.12 -24.56 1.25
CA PRO A 191 -3.98 -23.14 1.54
C PRO A 191 -4.72 -22.76 2.82
N GLN A 192 -4.15 -21.82 3.56
CA GLN A 192 -4.78 -21.25 4.76
C GLN A 192 -4.65 -19.72 4.73
N ASP A 193 -5.65 -19.05 5.27
CA ASP A 193 -5.67 -17.60 5.42
C ASP A 193 -5.90 -17.24 6.90
N GLY A 194 -5.18 -16.22 7.37
CA GLY A 194 -5.26 -15.71 8.73
C GLY A 194 -4.95 -14.23 8.83
N ARG A 195 -5.00 -13.73 10.07
CA ARG A 195 -4.71 -12.31 10.35
C ARG A 195 -3.85 -12.18 11.59
N ILE A 196 -2.94 -11.21 11.55
CA ILE A 196 -2.14 -10.78 12.69
C ILE A 196 -2.44 -9.31 12.91
N SER A 197 -2.86 -8.92 14.12
CA SER A 197 -3.00 -7.52 14.51
C SER A 197 -1.89 -7.20 15.49
N LEU A 198 -1.05 -6.24 15.16
CA LEU A 198 0.11 -5.87 15.98
C LEU A 198 0.30 -4.36 16.02
N ARG A 199 1.13 -3.91 16.95
CA ARG A 199 1.56 -2.51 17.02
C ARG A 199 3.06 -2.45 16.83
N ILE A 200 3.49 -1.70 15.82
CA ILE A 200 4.91 -1.47 15.52
C ILE A 200 5.17 0.03 15.60
N GLY A 201 6.11 0.44 16.47
CA GLY A 201 6.41 1.86 16.66
C GLY A 201 5.18 2.71 17.04
N GLY A 202 4.23 2.14 17.80
CA GLY A 202 2.98 2.82 18.18
C GLY A 202 1.86 2.77 17.12
N ARG A 203 2.14 2.38 15.88
CA ARG A 203 1.14 2.25 14.80
C ARG A 203 0.43 0.90 14.88
N ALA A 204 -0.89 0.91 14.76
CA ALA A 204 -1.68 -0.31 14.63
C ALA A 204 -1.60 -0.79 13.17
N VAL A 205 -1.08 -2.00 12.97
CA VAL A 205 -0.93 -2.64 11.67
C VAL A 205 -1.69 -3.94 11.66
N ASP A 206 -2.57 -4.11 10.69
CA ASP A 206 -3.19 -5.39 10.38
C ASP A 206 -2.41 -6.08 9.26
N VAL A 207 -2.07 -7.34 9.49
CA VAL A 207 -1.38 -8.17 8.49
C VAL A 207 -2.29 -9.31 8.09
N ARG A 208 -2.67 -9.37 6.82
CA ARG A 208 -3.33 -10.55 6.26
C ARG A 208 -2.28 -11.53 5.81
N VAL A 209 -2.41 -12.77 6.26
CA VAL A 209 -1.45 -13.84 5.99
C VAL A 209 -2.13 -14.91 5.16
N SER A 210 -1.50 -15.29 4.05
CA SER A 210 -1.92 -16.42 3.23
C SER A 210 -0.78 -17.39 3.09
N THR A 211 -1.03 -18.68 3.35
CA THR A 211 -0.08 -19.77 3.15
C THR A 211 -0.54 -20.67 2.01
N MET A 212 0.39 -21.15 1.23
CA MET A 212 0.11 -22.05 0.11
C MET A 212 1.18 -23.15 0.04
N PRO A 213 0.78 -24.44 -0.09
CA PRO A 213 1.71 -25.52 -0.36
C PRO A 213 2.52 -25.28 -1.62
N SER A 214 3.80 -25.62 -1.58
CA SER A 214 4.67 -25.62 -2.75
C SER A 214 5.61 -26.83 -2.72
N SER A 215 6.33 -27.08 -3.81
CA SER A 215 7.18 -28.28 -3.97
C SER A 215 8.26 -28.44 -2.90
N TYR A 216 8.72 -27.34 -2.29
CA TYR A 216 9.83 -27.35 -1.35
C TYR A 216 9.45 -26.88 0.06
N GLY A 217 8.16 -26.75 0.35
CA GLY A 217 7.59 -26.28 1.61
C GLY A 217 6.46 -25.30 1.35
N GLU A 218 5.97 -24.63 2.39
CA GLU A 218 4.89 -23.66 2.22
C GLU A 218 5.47 -22.30 1.79
N ARG A 219 4.75 -21.63 0.91
CA ARG A 219 4.95 -20.22 0.57
C ARG A 219 4.02 -19.38 1.43
N VAL A 220 4.51 -18.26 1.95
CA VAL A 220 3.73 -17.34 2.75
C VAL A 220 3.75 -15.96 2.13
N VAL A 221 2.60 -15.30 2.12
CA VAL A 221 2.47 -13.90 1.75
C VAL A 221 1.80 -13.17 2.90
N LEU A 222 2.46 -12.10 3.39
CA LEU A 222 1.93 -11.22 4.41
C LEU A 222 1.61 -9.89 3.74
N ARG A 223 0.33 -9.50 3.69
CA ARG A 223 -0.11 -8.20 3.20
C ARG A 223 -0.25 -7.25 4.37
N LEU A 224 0.48 -6.16 4.31
CA LEU A 224 0.52 -5.13 5.34
C LEU A 224 -0.59 -4.10 5.08
N LEU A 225 -1.43 -3.86 6.08
CA LEU A 225 -2.52 -2.88 6.04
C LEU A 225 -2.26 -1.85 7.14
N ASP A 226 -1.67 -0.72 6.77
CA ASP A 226 -1.47 0.39 7.70
C ASP A 226 -2.78 1.19 7.84
N LYS A 227 -3.35 1.19 9.04
CA LYS A 227 -4.62 1.88 9.34
C LYS A 227 -4.46 3.39 9.56
N ASN A 228 -3.24 3.87 9.79
CA ASN A 228 -3.02 5.25 10.25
C ASN A 228 -2.76 6.27 9.12
N ASN A 229 -2.56 5.84 7.87
CA ASN A 229 -2.08 6.72 6.81
C ASN A 229 -3.16 7.13 5.79
N VAL A 230 -4.44 7.09 6.15
CA VAL A 230 -5.51 7.20 5.17
C VAL A 230 -6.31 8.50 5.31
N ARG A 231 -5.68 9.66 5.08
CA ARG A 231 -6.41 10.82 4.57
C ARG A 231 -6.47 10.71 3.05
N LEU A 232 -7.47 9.98 2.56
CA LEU A 232 -7.70 9.80 1.13
C LEU A 232 -8.42 11.05 0.58
N GLU A 233 -7.67 11.92 -0.06
CA GLU A 233 -8.23 13.05 -0.80
C GLU A 233 -8.02 12.83 -2.30
N LEU A 234 -9.04 13.11 -3.12
CA LEU A 234 -8.96 12.99 -4.58
C LEU A 234 -7.77 13.76 -5.18
N LYS A 235 -7.36 14.88 -4.55
CA LYS A 235 -6.22 15.67 -5.01
C LYS A 235 -4.87 14.93 -4.93
N GLN A 236 -4.75 13.93 -4.04
CA GLN A 236 -3.51 13.18 -3.82
C GLN A 236 -3.36 11.98 -4.77
N LEU A 237 -4.43 11.63 -5.50
CA LEU A 237 -4.44 10.46 -6.38
C LEU A 237 -3.78 10.69 -7.74
N GLY A 238 -3.23 11.89 -7.99
CA GLY A 238 -2.57 12.22 -9.25
C GLY A 238 -3.51 12.58 -10.39
N MET A 239 -4.79 12.81 -10.13
CA MET A 239 -5.75 13.29 -11.14
C MET A 239 -5.42 14.71 -11.60
N THR A 240 -5.68 15.01 -12.87
CA THR A 240 -5.66 16.39 -13.36
C THR A 240 -6.74 17.22 -12.64
N ALA A 241 -6.53 18.53 -12.55
CA ALA A 241 -7.52 19.42 -11.93
C ALA A 241 -8.90 19.30 -12.63
N ALA A 242 -8.90 19.17 -13.95
CA ALA A 242 -10.13 19.00 -14.75
C ALA A 242 -10.84 17.70 -14.38
N ASN A 243 -10.16 16.55 -14.38
CA ASN A 243 -10.77 15.26 -14.02
C ASN A 243 -11.27 15.28 -12.59
N ARG A 244 -10.54 15.88 -11.66
CA ARG A 244 -10.96 16.00 -10.27
C ARG A 244 -12.25 16.80 -10.14
N THR A 245 -12.36 17.96 -10.80
CA THR A 245 -13.59 18.76 -10.79
C THR A 245 -14.77 17.96 -11.31
N ILE A 246 -14.61 17.27 -12.44
CA ILE A 246 -15.65 16.42 -13.03
C ILE A 246 -16.08 15.31 -12.05
N ILE A 247 -15.11 14.59 -11.46
CA ILE A 247 -15.43 13.52 -10.48
C ILE A 247 -16.16 14.11 -9.26
N SER A 248 -15.69 15.26 -8.73
CA SER A 248 -16.35 15.93 -7.58
C SER A 248 -17.78 16.36 -7.88
N GLU A 249 -18.10 16.70 -9.13
CA GLU A 249 -19.47 16.99 -9.57
C GLU A 249 -20.30 15.70 -9.70
N LEU A 250 -19.74 14.66 -10.29
CA LEU A 250 -20.42 13.40 -10.54
C LEU A 250 -20.81 12.67 -9.24
N ILE A 251 -19.94 12.66 -8.24
CA ILE A 251 -20.22 12.01 -6.95
C ILE A 251 -21.26 12.74 -6.11
N ARG A 252 -21.65 13.96 -6.51
CA ARG A 252 -22.74 14.73 -5.88
C ARG A 252 -24.09 14.55 -6.58
N LYS A 253 -24.13 13.82 -7.69
CA LYS A 253 -25.39 13.52 -8.38
C LYS A 253 -26.28 12.65 -7.50
N PRO A 254 -27.62 12.83 -7.58
CA PRO A 254 -28.55 12.10 -6.73
C PRO A 254 -28.63 10.61 -7.07
N HIS A 255 -28.36 10.23 -8.31
CA HIS A 255 -28.43 8.85 -8.78
C HIS A 255 -27.53 8.61 -9.99
N GLY A 256 -27.29 7.34 -10.29
CA GLY A 256 -26.50 6.89 -11.41
C GLY A 256 -25.37 5.95 -10.97
N ILE A 257 -24.55 5.49 -11.93
CA ILE A 257 -23.43 4.59 -11.68
C ILE A 257 -22.12 5.26 -12.09
N ILE A 258 -21.14 5.20 -11.20
CA ILE A 258 -19.74 5.55 -11.50
C ILE A 258 -18.91 4.27 -11.36
N LEU A 259 -18.21 3.90 -12.43
CA LEU A 259 -17.35 2.73 -12.47
C LEU A 259 -15.88 3.14 -12.45
N VAL A 260 -15.08 2.49 -11.60
CA VAL A 260 -13.62 2.59 -11.63
C VAL A 260 -13.04 1.26 -12.11
N THR A 261 -12.23 1.28 -13.15
CA THR A 261 -11.69 0.06 -13.73
C THR A 261 -10.17 0.06 -13.80
N GLY A 262 -9.61 -1.12 -13.90
CA GLY A 262 -8.16 -1.34 -13.97
C GLY A 262 -7.78 -2.70 -13.38
N PRO A 263 -6.52 -3.15 -13.57
CA PRO A 263 -6.03 -4.39 -12.99
C PRO A 263 -5.99 -4.33 -11.46
N THR A 264 -5.69 -5.47 -10.86
CA THR A 264 -5.40 -5.54 -9.42
C THR A 264 -4.20 -4.64 -9.08
N GLY A 265 -4.30 -3.89 -7.99
CA GLY A 265 -3.25 -2.97 -7.56
C GLY A 265 -3.20 -1.63 -8.31
N SER A 266 -4.20 -1.30 -9.12
CA SER A 266 -4.28 0.01 -9.80
C SER A 266 -4.85 1.14 -8.93
N GLY A 267 -5.20 0.88 -7.67
CA GLY A 267 -5.70 1.88 -6.72
C GLY A 267 -7.20 2.16 -6.81
N LYS A 268 -8.00 1.25 -7.40
CA LYS A 268 -9.46 1.43 -7.56
C LYS A 268 -10.19 1.70 -6.24
N SER A 269 -9.97 0.84 -5.24
CA SER A 269 -10.58 0.98 -3.90
C SER A 269 -10.17 2.30 -3.24
N THR A 270 -8.90 2.70 -3.37
CA THR A 270 -8.38 3.98 -2.88
C THR A 270 -9.14 5.16 -3.49
N THR A 271 -9.41 5.11 -4.80
CA THR A 271 -10.17 6.15 -5.50
C THR A 271 -11.61 6.19 -5.05
N LEU A 272 -12.27 5.04 -4.90
CA LEU A 272 -13.64 4.98 -4.37
C LEU A 272 -13.71 5.49 -2.94
N TYR A 273 -12.78 5.12 -2.08
CA TYR A 273 -12.74 5.60 -0.70
C TYR A 273 -12.51 7.11 -0.62
N ALA A 274 -11.62 7.66 -1.47
CA ALA A 274 -11.43 9.11 -1.56
C ALA A 274 -12.72 9.84 -2.03
N ALA A 275 -13.44 9.24 -2.98
CA ALA A 275 -14.72 9.77 -3.44
C ALA A 275 -15.80 9.70 -2.33
N LEU A 276 -15.89 8.58 -1.61
CA LEU A 276 -16.79 8.44 -0.46
C LEU A 276 -16.47 9.46 0.63
N SER A 277 -15.20 9.61 0.97
CA SER A 277 -14.75 10.56 2.00
C SER A 277 -15.08 12.00 1.65
N GLU A 278 -15.05 12.38 0.35
CA GLU A 278 -15.40 13.75 -0.09
C GLU A 278 -16.90 14.05 0.04
N ILE A 279 -17.77 13.05 -0.08
CA ILE A 279 -19.22 13.22 0.02
C ILE A 279 -19.81 12.78 1.36
N ASN A 280 -18.96 12.26 2.25
CA ASN A 280 -19.38 11.81 3.57
C ASN A 280 -19.75 13.00 4.44
N SER A 281 -21.03 13.12 4.72
CA SER A 281 -21.62 14.17 5.53
C SER A 281 -22.70 13.57 6.45
N ARG A 282 -23.08 14.28 7.50
CA ARG A 282 -24.04 13.79 8.50
C ARG A 282 -25.47 13.55 7.97
N ASP A 283 -25.76 14.11 6.82
CA ASP A 283 -27.07 14.06 6.14
C ASP A 283 -27.12 13.04 5.00
N ARG A 284 -26.06 12.25 4.82
CA ARG A 284 -25.98 11.20 3.80
C ARG A 284 -25.76 9.83 4.42
N ASN A 285 -26.61 8.88 4.05
CA ASN A 285 -26.43 7.48 4.42
C ASN A 285 -25.61 6.75 3.34
N ILE A 286 -24.34 6.47 3.64
CA ILE A 286 -23.40 5.80 2.74
C ILE A 286 -23.19 4.37 3.23
N LEU A 287 -23.52 3.40 2.38
CA LEU A 287 -23.39 1.97 2.70
C LEU A 287 -22.52 1.25 1.67
N THR A 288 -21.69 0.32 2.14
CA THR A 288 -20.79 -0.45 1.25
C THR A 288 -20.93 -1.96 1.44
N VAL A 289 -20.61 -2.72 0.38
CA VAL A 289 -20.36 -4.18 0.43
C VAL A 289 -19.02 -4.47 -0.20
N GLU A 290 -18.09 -5.10 0.54
CA GLU A 290 -16.69 -5.22 0.19
C GLU A 290 -16.12 -6.62 0.44
N ASP A 291 -15.09 -7.01 -0.31
CA ASP A 291 -14.41 -8.31 -0.16
C ASP A 291 -12.87 -8.18 -0.28
N PRO A 292 -12.23 -7.94 0.84
CA PRO A 292 -12.73 -7.50 2.14
C PRO A 292 -12.73 -5.96 2.29
N ILE A 293 -13.17 -5.45 3.44
CA ILE A 293 -12.97 -4.05 3.82
C ILE A 293 -11.46 -3.79 3.96
N GLU A 294 -10.95 -2.77 3.26
CA GLU A 294 -9.51 -2.42 3.31
C GLU A 294 -9.18 -1.55 4.51
N TYR A 295 -9.97 -0.50 4.76
CA TYR A 295 -9.89 0.36 5.95
C TYR A 295 -11.26 0.77 6.41
N ASP A 296 -11.39 1.06 7.71
CA ASP A 296 -12.62 1.58 8.28
C ASP A 296 -12.78 3.07 7.93
N LEU A 297 -13.90 3.45 7.35
CA LEU A 297 -14.27 4.83 7.05
C LEU A 297 -15.28 5.32 8.09
N GLU A 298 -14.90 6.29 8.91
CA GLU A 298 -15.80 6.89 9.88
C GLU A 298 -17.04 7.46 9.19
N GLY A 299 -18.23 7.17 9.69
CA GLY A 299 -19.51 7.64 9.13
C GLY A 299 -20.02 6.85 7.92
N VAL A 300 -19.33 5.77 7.50
CA VAL A 300 -19.76 4.87 6.42
C VAL A 300 -20.13 3.51 6.98
N GLY A 301 -21.31 3.00 6.63
CA GLY A 301 -21.73 1.65 7.01
C GLY A 301 -21.12 0.59 6.09
N GLN A 302 -20.02 -0.02 6.51
CA GLN A 302 -19.27 -1.00 5.71
C GLN A 302 -19.66 -2.44 6.07
N THR A 303 -20.03 -3.24 5.07
CA THR A 303 -20.41 -4.64 5.21
C THR A 303 -19.40 -5.51 4.46
N GLN A 304 -18.83 -6.49 5.13
CA GLN A 304 -17.89 -7.43 4.49
C GLN A 304 -18.61 -8.67 3.97
N VAL A 305 -18.26 -9.09 2.74
CA VAL A 305 -18.62 -10.39 2.18
C VAL A 305 -18.15 -11.52 3.09
N ASN A 306 -19.00 -12.52 3.29
CA ASN A 306 -18.69 -13.70 4.08
C ASN A 306 -19.33 -14.94 3.45
N THR A 307 -18.55 -15.66 2.67
CA THR A 307 -19.00 -16.85 1.94
C THR A 307 -19.41 -18.01 2.83
N LYS A 308 -18.90 -18.06 4.08
CA LYS A 308 -19.28 -19.12 5.06
C LYS A 308 -20.75 -19.08 5.47
N VAL A 309 -21.36 -17.89 5.40
CA VAL A 309 -22.79 -17.66 5.71
C VAL A 309 -23.56 -17.19 4.48
N ASP A 310 -23.02 -17.42 3.29
CA ASP A 310 -23.61 -17.04 2.01
C ASP A 310 -23.91 -15.53 1.87
N MET A 311 -23.10 -14.68 2.53
CA MET A 311 -23.13 -13.23 2.35
C MET A 311 -22.28 -12.85 1.14
N THR A 312 -22.89 -12.89 -0.05
CA THR A 312 -22.29 -12.50 -1.33
C THR A 312 -22.44 -11.01 -1.60
N PHE A 313 -21.78 -10.47 -2.65
CA PHE A 313 -21.98 -9.09 -3.10
C PHE A 313 -23.45 -8.81 -3.44
N ALA A 314 -24.08 -9.69 -4.22
CA ALA A 314 -25.50 -9.55 -4.60
C ALA A 314 -26.43 -9.54 -3.39
N ARG A 315 -26.21 -10.45 -2.44
CA ARG A 315 -27.04 -10.54 -1.22
C ARG A 315 -26.82 -9.35 -0.30
N GLY A 316 -25.59 -8.93 -0.12
CA GLY A 316 -25.24 -7.73 0.64
C GLY A 316 -25.86 -6.47 0.02
N LEU A 317 -25.72 -6.29 -1.30
CA LEU A 317 -26.29 -5.16 -2.01
C LEU A 317 -27.82 -5.09 -1.88
N ARG A 318 -28.53 -6.20 -2.03
CA ARG A 318 -29.98 -6.25 -1.77
C ARG A 318 -30.33 -5.89 -0.32
N ALA A 319 -29.50 -6.23 0.63
CA ALA A 319 -29.76 -5.93 2.03
C ALA A 319 -29.56 -4.44 2.33
N ILE A 320 -28.47 -3.84 1.86
CA ILE A 320 -28.19 -2.43 2.11
C ILE A 320 -29.19 -1.49 1.41
N LEU A 321 -29.73 -1.88 0.24
CA LEU A 321 -30.78 -1.12 -0.45
C LEU A 321 -32.10 -1.02 0.35
N ARG A 322 -32.28 -1.84 1.38
CA ARG A 322 -33.44 -1.74 2.31
C ARG A 322 -33.10 -0.96 3.59
N GLN A 323 -31.92 -0.37 3.67
CA GLN A 323 -31.44 0.43 4.80
C GLN A 323 -31.44 1.95 4.49
N ASP A 324 -32.28 2.37 3.52
CA ASP A 324 -32.45 3.77 3.11
C ASP A 324 -31.10 4.46 2.77
N PRO A 325 -30.28 3.92 1.85
CA PRO A 325 -29.02 4.53 1.48
C PRO A 325 -29.22 5.66 0.46
N ASP A 326 -28.44 6.73 0.56
CA ASP A 326 -28.28 7.71 -0.51
C ASP A 326 -27.19 7.28 -1.50
N VAL A 327 -26.11 6.70 -0.97
CA VAL A 327 -24.95 6.27 -1.74
C VAL A 327 -24.61 4.83 -1.41
N VAL A 328 -24.38 4.05 -2.44
CA VAL A 328 -24.03 2.63 -2.33
C VAL A 328 -22.68 2.38 -3.02
N MET A 329 -21.76 1.72 -2.33
CA MET A 329 -20.54 1.24 -2.96
C MET A 329 -20.48 -0.29 -2.92
N VAL A 330 -20.28 -0.89 -4.09
CA VAL A 330 -20.03 -2.32 -4.26
C VAL A 330 -18.56 -2.50 -4.62
N GLY A 331 -17.81 -3.22 -3.79
CA GLY A 331 -16.35 -3.37 -3.98
C GLY A 331 -16.00 -3.76 -5.40
N GLU A 332 -16.73 -4.70 -5.99
CA GLU A 332 -16.60 -5.06 -7.40
C GLU A 332 -17.87 -5.73 -7.96
N ILE A 333 -18.07 -5.62 -9.26
CA ILE A 333 -19.11 -6.33 -10.01
C ILE A 333 -18.44 -7.47 -10.79
N ARG A 334 -18.73 -8.73 -10.40
CA ARG A 334 -18.19 -9.94 -11.04
C ARG A 334 -19.20 -10.69 -11.90
N ASP A 335 -20.49 -10.56 -11.60
CA ASP A 335 -21.56 -11.38 -12.15
C ASP A 335 -22.77 -10.53 -12.54
N LEU A 336 -23.65 -11.15 -13.36
CA LEU A 336 -24.88 -10.52 -13.86
C LEU A 336 -25.81 -10.10 -12.73
N GLU A 337 -25.96 -10.92 -11.68
CA GLU A 337 -26.88 -10.65 -10.58
C GLU A 337 -26.51 -9.36 -9.85
N THR A 338 -25.25 -9.20 -9.49
CA THR A 338 -24.72 -7.99 -8.84
C THR A 338 -24.86 -6.78 -9.78
N ALA A 339 -24.57 -6.96 -11.08
CA ALA A 339 -24.67 -5.89 -12.07
C ALA A 339 -26.12 -5.41 -12.24
N GLN A 340 -27.10 -6.32 -12.31
CA GLN A 340 -28.52 -5.97 -12.42
C GLN A 340 -29.03 -5.21 -11.21
N ILE A 341 -28.65 -5.65 -9.99
CA ILE A 341 -29.07 -4.96 -8.76
C ILE A 341 -28.46 -3.55 -8.71
N ALA A 342 -27.18 -3.39 -9.07
CA ALA A 342 -26.51 -2.09 -9.13
C ALA A 342 -27.20 -1.12 -10.12
N VAL A 343 -27.54 -1.61 -11.31
CA VAL A 343 -28.26 -0.84 -12.32
C VAL A 343 -29.65 -0.45 -11.82
N GLN A 344 -30.41 -1.39 -11.26
CA GLN A 344 -31.73 -1.09 -10.71
C GLN A 344 -31.67 -0.07 -9.57
N ALA A 345 -30.69 -0.19 -8.66
CA ALA A 345 -30.48 0.77 -7.59
C ALA A 345 -30.28 2.18 -8.15
N SER A 346 -29.44 2.32 -9.18
CA SER A 346 -29.19 3.62 -9.80
C SER A 346 -30.45 4.23 -10.45
N LEU A 347 -31.29 3.41 -11.05
CA LEU A 347 -32.55 3.85 -11.69
C LEU A 347 -33.65 4.19 -10.66
N THR A 348 -33.55 3.66 -9.45
CA THR A 348 -34.46 3.92 -8.34
C THR A 348 -34.02 5.05 -7.42
N GLY A 349 -33.00 5.81 -7.79
CA GLY A 349 -32.63 7.06 -7.10
C GLY A 349 -31.38 7.01 -6.25
N HIS A 350 -30.54 5.96 -6.37
CA HIS A 350 -29.31 5.83 -5.60
C HIS A 350 -28.09 6.14 -6.44
N LEU A 351 -27.09 6.79 -5.86
CA LEU A 351 -25.76 6.86 -6.45
C LEU A 351 -24.99 5.57 -6.14
N VAL A 352 -24.62 4.86 -7.19
CA VAL A 352 -23.87 3.59 -7.08
C VAL A 352 -22.43 3.79 -7.54
N MET A 353 -21.47 3.36 -6.74
CA MET A 353 -20.06 3.31 -7.11
C MET A 353 -19.55 1.88 -7.07
N SER A 354 -18.78 1.46 -8.09
CA SER A 354 -18.23 0.12 -8.10
C SER A 354 -16.96 0.01 -8.91
N THR A 355 -16.32 -1.17 -8.85
CA THR A 355 -15.15 -1.47 -9.67
C THR A 355 -15.40 -2.61 -10.67
N LEU A 356 -14.63 -2.57 -11.74
CA LEU A 356 -14.50 -3.64 -12.72
C LEU A 356 -13.01 -3.97 -12.97
N HIS A 357 -12.76 -5.13 -13.55
CA HIS A 357 -11.43 -5.55 -13.96
C HIS A 357 -11.32 -5.55 -15.49
N THR A 358 -11.24 -4.37 -16.10
CA THR A 358 -10.98 -4.19 -17.53
C THR A 358 -9.79 -3.25 -17.73
N ASN A 359 -9.19 -3.30 -18.92
CA ASN A 359 -8.00 -2.53 -19.21
C ASN A 359 -8.30 -1.08 -19.63
N THR A 360 -9.46 -0.81 -20.18
CA THR A 360 -9.89 0.50 -20.68
C THR A 360 -11.24 0.89 -20.10
N ALA A 361 -11.56 2.16 -20.14
CA ALA A 361 -12.88 2.65 -19.70
C ALA A 361 -14.00 2.13 -20.63
N ILE A 362 -13.74 2.05 -21.93
CA ILE A 362 -14.71 1.52 -22.91
C ILE A 362 -14.89 0.02 -22.70
N GLY A 363 -13.82 -0.72 -22.45
CA GLY A 363 -13.89 -2.13 -22.11
C GLY A 363 -14.75 -2.43 -20.89
N ALA A 364 -14.88 -1.48 -19.94
CA ALA A 364 -15.81 -1.62 -18.84
C ALA A 364 -17.28 -1.56 -19.29
N ILE A 365 -17.61 -0.70 -20.25
CA ILE A 365 -18.94 -0.61 -20.85
C ILE A 365 -19.26 -1.93 -21.58
N THR A 366 -18.32 -2.40 -22.40
CA THR A 366 -18.43 -3.69 -23.09
C THR A 366 -18.60 -4.84 -22.10
N ARG A 367 -17.83 -4.86 -21.02
CA ARG A 367 -17.93 -5.89 -19.99
C ARG A 367 -19.28 -5.95 -19.31
N MET A 368 -19.91 -4.80 -19.02
CA MET A 368 -21.27 -4.75 -18.46
C MET A 368 -22.29 -5.35 -19.44
N ARG A 369 -22.14 -5.06 -20.75
CA ARG A 369 -22.99 -5.65 -21.80
C ARG A 369 -22.77 -7.16 -21.90
N ASP A 370 -21.55 -7.62 -21.90
CA ASP A 370 -21.18 -9.05 -21.98
C ASP A 370 -21.71 -9.84 -20.79
N MET A 371 -21.79 -9.20 -19.61
CA MET A 371 -22.46 -9.79 -18.46
C MET A 371 -23.98 -9.89 -18.60
N GLY A 372 -24.57 -9.29 -19.65
CA GLY A 372 -26.00 -9.38 -19.96
C GLY A 372 -26.84 -8.16 -19.52
N ILE A 373 -26.21 -7.02 -19.24
CA ILE A 373 -26.95 -5.77 -19.01
C ILE A 373 -27.42 -5.19 -20.33
N GLU A 374 -28.71 -4.95 -20.43
CA GLU A 374 -29.34 -4.37 -21.62
C GLU A 374 -28.78 -2.96 -21.92
N PRO A 375 -28.45 -2.63 -23.18
CA PRO A 375 -27.85 -1.34 -23.55
C PRO A 375 -28.66 -0.13 -23.08
N PHE A 376 -29.99 -0.19 -23.14
CA PHE A 376 -30.86 0.92 -22.74
C PHE A 376 -30.81 1.17 -21.21
N LEU A 377 -30.64 0.12 -20.39
CA LEU A 377 -30.46 0.25 -18.94
C LEU A 377 -29.10 0.86 -18.63
N LEU A 378 -28.06 0.38 -19.30
CA LEU A 378 -26.71 0.86 -19.10
C LEU A 378 -26.56 2.34 -19.51
N SER A 379 -27.10 2.72 -20.68
CA SER A 379 -27.08 4.11 -21.17
C SER A 379 -27.83 5.08 -20.26
N SER A 380 -28.88 4.61 -19.55
CA SER A 380 -29.69 5.42 -18.66
C SER A 380 -29.09 5.52 -17.25
N SER A 381 -28.28 4.55 -16.83
CA SER A 381 -27.75 4.46 -15.47
C SER A 381 -26.30 4.98 -15.33
N LEU A 382 -25.47 4.78 -16.35
CA LEU A 382 -24.05 5.07 -16.27
C LEU A 382 -23.77 6.57 -16.37
N LEU A 383 -22.99 7.12 -15.43
CA LEU A 383 -22.57 8.52 -15.41
C LEU A 383 -21.15 8.70 -15.95
N ALA A 384 -20.26 7.84 -15.52
CA ALA A 384 -18.86 7.87 -15.95
C ALA A 384 -18.15 6.55 -15.72
N VAL A 385 -17.08 6.35 -16.45
CA VAL A 385 -16.12 5.27 -16.24
C VAL A 385 -14.72 5.87 -16.13
N LEU A 386 -14.02 5.56 -15.05
CA LEU A 386 -12.64 5.95 -14.78
C LEU A 386 -11.72 4.73 -14.92
N ALA A 387 -10.92 4.67 -15.98
CA ALA A 387 -9.84 3.69 -16.04
C ALA A 387 -8.59 4.25 -15.36
N GLN A 388 -7.89 3.39 -14.61
CA GLN A 388 -6.80 3.80 -13.73
C GLN A 388 -5.65 2.80 -13.73
N ARG A 389 -4.42 3.33 -13.71
CA ARG A 389 -3.17 2.59 -13.46
C ARG A 389 -2.31 3.37 -12.47
N LEU A 390 -1.39 2.70 -11.81
CA LEU A 390 -0.37 3.33 -10.98
C LEU A 390 0.99 3.24 -11.67
N VAL A 391 1.70 4.36 -11.68
CA VAL A 391 3.10 4.50 -12.09
C VAL A 391 3.94 4.94 -10.90
N ARG A 392 5.20 4.50 -10.82
CA ARG A 392 6.13 4.97 -9.80
C ARG A 392 6.49 6.44 -10.06
N THR A 393 6.59 7.21 -9.01
CA THR A 393 7.00 8.62 -9.07
C THR A 393 8.52 8.69 -9.02
N LEU A 394 9.12 9.48 -9.91
CA LEU A 394 10.56 9.75 -9.86
C LEU A 394 10.92 10.41 -8.53
N CYS A 395 12.00 9.94 -7.91
CA CYS A 395 12.51 10.54 -6.69
C CYS A 395 12.87 12.01 -6.92
N PRO A 396 12.28 12.94 -6.18
CA PRO A 396 12.53 14.38 -6.40
C PRO A 396 13.99 14.77 -6.14
N ASP A 397 14.66 14.04 -5.24
CA ASP A 397 16.02 14.36 -4.77
C ASP A 397 17.10 13.96 -5.77
N CYS A 398 16.86 12.90 -6.57
CA CYS A 398 17.90 12.38 -7.47
C CYS A 398 17.52 12.30 -8.95
N ARG A 399 16.28 12.64 -9.34
CA ARG A 399 15.91 12.66 -10.76
C ARG A 399 16.76 13.66 -11.53
N ALA A 400 17.21 13.32 -12.73
CA ALA A 400 18.01 14.18 -13.56
C ALA A 400 17.33 14.45 -14.91
N PRO A 401 17.30 15.70 -15.39
CA PRO A 401 16.80 16.01 -16.71
C PRO A 401 17.75 15.48 -17.80
N ARG A 402 17.22 15.08 -18.92
CA ARG A 402 17.97 14.72 -20.13
C ARG A 402 17.18 15.04 -21.39
N PRO A 403 17.86 15.22 -22.52
CA PRO A 403 17.20 15.29 -23.81
C PRO A 403 16.39 14.02 -24.09
N ILE A 404 15.29 14.17 -24.81
CA ILE A 404 14.48 13.05 -25.29
C ILE A 404 15.15 12.43 -26.52
N THR A 405 15.16 11.10 -26.60
CA THR A 405 15.68 10.38 -27.76
C THR A 405 14.64 10.30 -28.87
N GLU A 406 15.07 10.04 -30.12
CA GLU A 406 14.15 9.86 -31.23
C GLU A 406 13.22 8.67 -31.05
N GLN A 407 13.72 7.58 -30.49
CA GLN A 407 12.90 6.40 -30.15
C GLN A 407 11.81 6.73 -29.13
N GLU A 408 12.10 7.54 -28.15
CA GLU A 408 11.12 8.00 -27.15
C GLU A 408 10.10 8.96 -27.76
N ARG A 409 10.50 9.82 -28.67
CA ARG A 409 9.56 10.68 -29.43
C ARG A 409 8.54 9.82 -30.19
N LEU A 410 9.03 8.83 -30.91
CA LEU A 410 8.18 7.88 -31.63
C LEU A 410 7.27 7.10 -30.68
N ALA A 411 7.80 6.63 -29.55
CA ALA A 411 7.04 5.88 -28.55
C ALA A 411 5.96 6.73 -27.86
N MET A 412 6.18 8.04 -27.71
CA MET A 412 5.18 8.96 -27.17
C MET A 412 4.06 9.27 -28.17
N GLY A 413 4.35 9.24 -29.48
CA GLY A 413 3.37 9.48 -30.53
C GLY A 413 2.72 10.87 -30.52
N ILE A 414 3.44 11.89 -30.00
CA ILE A 414 2.98 13.26 -29.92
C ILE A 414 4.04 14.21 -30.45
N GLU A 415 3.60 15.35 -30.95
CA GLU A 415 4.51 16.44 -31.35
C GLU A 415 5.14 17.05 -30.10
N LEU A 416 6.46 17.17 -30.10
CA LEU A 416 7.26 17.70 -28.99
C LEU A 416 8.18 18.79 -29.48
N ALA A 417 8.43 19.80 -28.65
CA ALA A 417 9.42 20.84 -28.96
C ALA A 417 10.82 20.21 -29.16
N PRO A 418 11.68 20.78 -30.01
CA PRO A 418 12.99 20.23 -30.31
C PRO A 418 13.89 20.08 -29.06
N ASP A 419 13.75 20.97 -28.10
CA ASP A 419 14.49 21.08 -26.84
C ASP A 419 13.78 20.46 -25.63
N GLN A 420 12.69 19.71 -25.88
CA GLN A 420 11.93 19.05 -24.83
C GLN A 420 12.81 18.10 -24.03
N GLN A 421 12.77 18.24 -22.72
CA GLN A 421 13.47 17.37 -21.78
C GLN A 421 12.51 16.38 -21.12
N VAL A 422 13.05 15.25 -20.74
CA VAL A 422 12.45 14.24 -19.87
C VAL A 422 13.37 13.98 -18.69
N TRP A 423 12.86 13.35 -17.66
CA TRP A 423 13.62 13.01 -16.47
C TRP A 423 13.94 11.52 -16.41
N ARG A 424 15.11 11.19 -15.90
CA ARG A 424 15.52 9.79 -15.66
C ARG A 424 15.67 9.51 -14.16
N PRO A 425 15.41 8.28 -13.72
CA PRO A 425 15.78 7.83 -12.37
C PRO A 425 17.30 7.74 -12.28
N VAL A 426 17.89 8.21 -11.17
CA VAL A 426 19.33 8.10 -10.91
C VAL A 426 19.58 7.12 -9.77
N GLY A 427 18.92 7.33 -8.63
CA GLY A 427 19.11 6.57 -7.40
C GLY A 427 19.91 7.36 -6.36
N CYS A 428 19.43 7.37 -5.12
CA CYS A 428 20.09 7.92 -3.95
C CYS A 428 19.66 7.13 -2.71
N GLU A 429 20.25 7.40 -1.57
CA GLU A 429 19.89 6.73 -0.30
C GLU A 429 18.41 6.89 0.05
N LEU A 430 17.82 8.09 -0.17
CA LEU A 430 16.41 8.36 0.12
C LEU A 430 15.41 7.53 -0.68
N CYS A 431 15.80 7.01 -1.82
CA CYS A 431 14.98 6.13 -2.64
C CYS A 431 15.56 4.70 -2.73
N ASN A 432 16.44 4.32 -1.81
CA ASN A 432 17.13 3.02 -1.82
C ASN A 432 17.72 2.69 -3.18
N HIS A 433 18.42 3.66 -3.78
CA HIS A 433 19.09 3.60 -5.08
C HIS A 433 18.22 3.21 -6.28
N THR A 434 16.89 3.30 -6.16
CA THR A 434 15.96 2.93 -7.23
C THR A 434 15.65 4.06 -8.20
N GLY A 435 15.83 5.30 -7.77
CA GLY A 435 15.42 6.48 -8.52
C GLY A 435 13.91 6.76 -8.49
N TYR A 436 13.13 5.97 -7.74
CA TYR A 436 11.68 6.14 -7.58
C TYR A 436 11.28 6.15 -6.11
N ARG A 437 10.24 6.91 -5.78
CA ARG A 437 9.65 6.95 -4.44
C ARG A 437 8.17 7.26 -4.52
N GLY A 438 7.36 6.31 -4.05
CA GLY A 438 5.90 6.41 -4.09
C GLY A 438 5.31 6.20 -5.49
N ARG A 439 3.99 6.33 -5.59
CA ARG A 439 3.22 6.08 -6.81
C ARG A 439 2.23 7.20 -7.06
N THR A 440 1.87 7.41 -8.34
CA THR A 440 0.79 8.31 -8.74
C THR A 440 -0.13 7.61 -9.74
N GLY A 441 -1.40 8.00 -9.77
CA GLY A 441 -2.35 7.47 -10.74
C GLY A 441 -2.15 8.09 -12.11
N ILE A 442 -2.38 7.32 -13.17
CA ILE A 442 -2.69 7.80 -14.51
C ILE A 442 -4.11 7.37 -14.85
N HIS A 443 -4.86 8.25 -15.52
CA HIS A 443 -6.30 8.16 -15.60
C HIS A 443 -6.84 8.40 -17.01
N GLU A 444 -7.91 7.68 -17.33
CA GLU A 444 -8.77 7.95 -18.48
C GLU A 444 -10.20 8.05 -17.94
N LEU A 445 -10.77 9.25 -17.95
CA LEU A 445 -12.13 9.52 -17.46
C LEU A 445 -13.07 9.71 -18.64
N VAL A 446 -13.93 8.74 -18.86
CA VAL A 446 -15.01 8.81 -19.85
C VAL A 446 -16.30 9.23 -19.15
N VAL A 447 -16.75 10.44 -19.41
CA VAL A 447 -18.08 10.94 -19.00
C VAL A 447 -19.10 10.48 -20.01
N ILE A 448 -20.24 9.98 -19.55
CA ILE A 448 -21.32 9.52 -20.42
C ILE A 448 -22.20 10.72 -20.78
N ASP A 449 -21.73 11.49 -21.76
CA ASP A 449 -22.50 12.57 -22.39
C ASP A 449 -23.60 12.02 -23.30
N GLU A 450 -24.33 12.91 -23.97
CA GLU A 450 -25.45 12.51 -24.80
C GLU A 450 -25.00 11.63 -26.00
N ALA A 451 -23.88 11.97 -26.62
CA ALA A 451 -23.35 11.21 -27.76
C ALA A 451 -22.89 9.81 -27.37
N VAL A 452 -22.16 9.69 -26.26
CA VAL A 452 -21.72 8.38 -25.71
C VAL A 452 -22.94 7.57 -25.26
N ARG A 453 -23.92 8.21 -24.64
CA ARG A 453 -25.19 7.57 -24.23
C ARG A 453 -25.93 6.98 -25.42
N GLU A 454 -26.07 7.73 -26.52
CA GLU A 454 -26.71 7.24 -27.75
C GLU A 454 -25.95 6.06 -28.36
N ALA A 455 -24.61 6.13 -28.38
CA ALA A 455 -23.78 5.04 -28.85
C ALA A 455 -23.91 3.75 -28.01
N ILE A 456 -24.01 3.89 -26.68
CA ILE A 456 -24.27 2.75 -25.78
C ILE A 456 -25.68 2.20 -26.05
N HIS A 457 -26.70 3.07 -26.12
CA HIS A 457 -28.09 2.69 -26.36
C HIS A 457 -28.25 1.91 -27.66
N SER A 458 -27.59 2.36 -28.72
CA SER A 458 -27.60 1.72 -30.05
C SER A 458 -26.72 0.48 -30.12
N ALA A 459 -26.18 0.01 -29.00
CA ALA A 459 -25.26 -1.12 -28.93
C ALA A 459 -24.04 -1.00 -29.86
N SER A 460 -23.54 0.21 -30.08
CA SER A 460 -22.36 0.48 -30.90
C SER A 460 -21.15 -0.33 -30.42
N GLY A 461 -20.30 -0.76 -31.34
CA GLY A 461 -19.08 -1.48 -31.03
C GLY A 461 -18.04 -0.59 -30.31
N GLU A 462 -17.10 -1.22 -29.62
CA GLU A 462 -16.06 -0.57 -28.83
C GLU A 462 -15.27 0.49 -29.61
N LEU A 463 -14.84 0.15 -30.85
CA LEU A 463 -14.12 1.07 -31.74
C LEU A 463 -14.94 2.31 -32.15
N ALA A 464 -16.26 2.19 -32.25
CA ALA A 464 -17.13 3.33 -32.57
C ALA A 464 -17.20 4.30 -31.38
N ILE A 465 -17.37 3.77 -30.17
CA ILE A 465 -17.38 4.57 -28.93
C ILE A 465 -16.00 5.20 -28.72
N GLU A 466 -14.91 4.45 -28.98
CA GLU A 466 -13.56 4.98 -28.83
C GLU A 466 -13.31 6.18 -29.75
N ARG A 467 -13.66 6.10 -31.02
CA ARG A 467 -13.51 7.22 -31.95
C ARG A 467 -14.28 8.45 -31.51
N LEU A 468 -15.45 8.25 -30.92
CA LEU A 468 -16.29 9.32 -30.41
C LEU A 468 -15.62 10.07 -29.26
N ILE A 469 -15.06 9.35 -28.29
CA ILE A 469 -14.48 9.95 -27.09
C ILE A 469 -13.08 10.51 -27.29
N ARG A 470 -12.28 9.99 -28.25
CA ARG A 470 -10.87 10.41 -28.43
C ARG A 470 -10.72 11.88 -28.86
N GLY A 471 -11.78 12.53 -29.33
CA GLY A 471 -11.77 13.96 -29.63
C GLY A 471 -11.65 14.87 -28.40
N HIS A 472 -12.09 14.38 -27.22
CA HIS A 472 -12.17 15.19 -26.00
C HIS A 472 -11.70 14.47 -24.71
N THR A 473 -11.52 13.16 -24.76
CA THR A 473 -11.00 12.37 -23.62
C THR A 473 -9.60 11.84 -23.89
N PRO A 474 -8.57 12.31 -23.17
CA PRO A 474 -7.22 11.76 -23.29
C PRO A 474 -7.22 10.29 -22.89
N SER A 475 -6.47 9.46 -23.63
CA SER A 475 -6.24 8.07 -23.24
C SER A 475 -5.39 8.01 -21.97
N ILE A 476 -5.47 6.88 -21.25
CA ILE A 476 -4.64 6.65 -20.06
C ILE A 476 -3.14 6.81 -20.35
N ARG A 477 -2.69 6.40 -21.54
CA ARG A 477 -1.31 6.58 -22.00
C ARG A 477 -0.96 8.06 -22.20
N ARG A 478 -1.89 8.88 -22.72
CA ARG A 478 -1.68 10.30 -22.89
C ARG A 478 -1.53 11.01 -21.56
N ASP A 479 -2.38 10.72 -20.57
CA ASP A 479 -2.23 11.26 -19.20
C ASP A 479 -0.87 10.87 -18.59
N GLY A 480 -0.42 9.63 -18.83
CA GLY A 480 0.92 9.17 -18.43
C GLY A 480 2.04 9.98 -19.09
N ILE A 481 1.97 10.20 -20.40
CA ILE A 481 2.96 10.98 -21.14
C ILE A 481 3.01 12.44 -20.63
N ASP A 482 1.87 13.05 -20.35
CA ASP A 482 1.83 14.41 -19.77
C ASP A 482 2.53 14.47 -18.41
N LYS A 483 2.49 13.39 -17.60
CA LYS A 483 3.25 13.27 -16.35
C LYS A 483 4.75 13.07 -16.58
N VAL A 484 5.13 12.33 -17.61
CA VAL A 484 6.55 12.18 -18.02
C VAL A 484 7.13 13.56 -18.37
N LEU A 485 6.43 14.36 -19.17
CA LEU A 485 6.86 15.71 -19.57
C LEU A 485 6.97 16.65 -18.37
N LYS A 486 6.18 16.46 -17.32
CA LYS A 486 6.28 17.19 -16.04
C LYS A 486 7.36 16.64 -15.10
N GLY A 487 8.05 15.56 -15.48
CA GLY A 487 9.07 14.93 -14.63
C GLY A 487 8.52 14.24 -13.39
N GLN A 488 7.25 13.85 -13.39
CA GLN A 488 6.64 13.10 -12.27
C GLN A 488 6.95 11.61 -12.33
N THR A 489 7.06 11.05 -13.54
CA THR A 489 7.38 9.64 -13.77
C THR A 489 8.30 9.50 -14.98
N SER A 490 8.75 8.29 -15.29
CA SER A 490 9.52 7.99 -16.49
C SER A 490 8.64 7.42 -17.60
N LEU A 491 9.09 7.54 -18.86
CA LEU A 491 8.41 6.94 -20.00
C LEU A 491 8.35 5.41 -19.87
N GLU A 492 9.40 4.79 -19.36
CA GLU A 492 9.45 3.35 -19.11
C GLU A 492 8.31 2.86 -18.22
N GLU A 493 8.04 3.58 -17.13
CA GLU A 493 6.93 3.25 -16.23
C GLU A 493 5.57 3.37 -16.91
N VAL A 494 5.35 4.42 -17.70
CA VAL A 494 4.10 4.58 -18.45
C VAL A 494 3.93 3.46 -19.47
N LEU A 495 4.97 3.16 -20.24
CA LEU A 495 4.93 2.07 -21.23
C LEU A 495 4.74 0.70 -20.58
N ARG A 496 5.32 0.47 -19.40
CA ARG A 496 5.16 -0.78 -18.65
C ARG A 496 3.70 -1.09 -18.32
N VAL A 497 2.93 -0.07 -17.93
CA VAL A 497 1.53 -0.25 -17.49
C VAL A 497 0.49 0.03 -18.57
N THR A 498 0.90 0.61 -19.71
CA THR A 498 0.02 0.94 -20.84
C THR A 498 0.36 0.18 -22.11
N ARG A 499 1.15 -0.90 -22.02
CA ARG A 499 1.32 -1.81 -23.16
C ARG A 499 -0.04 -2.40 -23.46
N GLU A 500 -0.49 -2.17 -24.68
CA GLU A 500 -1.55 -2.95 -25.31
C GLU A 500 -0.91 -4.28 -25.71
N ASP A 501 -1.50 -5.37 -25.25
CA ASP A 501 -1.16 -6.72 -25.73
C ASP A 501 -1.67 -6.90 -27.15
#